data_d1dd8b5e29e2511d338fda0e0cbca6e2
#
_entry.id   d1dd8b5e29e2511d338fda0e0cbca6e2
#
_cell.length_a   1.000
_cell.length_b   1.000
_cell.length_c   1.000
_cell.angle_alpha   90.00
_cell.angle_beta   90.00
_cell.angle_gamma   90.00
#
_symmetry.space_group_name_H-M   'P 1'
#
loop_
_entity.id
_entity.type
_entity.pdbx_description
1 polymer ?
#
loop_
_entity_poly.entity_id
_entity_poly.type
_entity_poly.pdbx_seq_one_letter_code
_entity_poly.pdbx_strand_id
1 'polypeptide(L)'
;MGRNKEIWYGILLKCAVDVAVLLQQTLRRFLPGILENEEATKRALQDDKSQNVEEVQKIIGYDFNDRNLLRQAFTHTSYHKDCISYERLEYVGDSVLNFMITKEHFFKYPSLPPGLLSPLRAANVDTEKLARAAVKHSFHKYLQHGKPILTRRIQSFINVLPEYPLHSHGLIDAPKVLADVVESTIGAVFIDSNSSIDTTWEIARTYLNLPPKKKLSRTTKYG
;
A
#
# COMPACT_ATOMS: atom_id res chain seq x y z
N MET A 1 15.97 -3.73 -45.30
CA MET A 1 16.47 -4.92 -44.57
C MET A 1 15.79 -5.18 -43.21
N GLY A 2 14.88 -4.35 -42.73
CA GLY A 2 14.21 -4.51 -41.42
C GLY A 2 13.00 -5.46 -41.38
N ARG A 3 12.16 -5.43 -42.42
CA ARG A 3 10.86 -6.15 -42.44
C ARG A 3 10.97 -7.69 -42.34
N ASN A 4 12.03 -8.29 -42.89
CA ASN A 4 12.22 -9.75 -42.83
C ASN A 4 12.60 -10.25 -41.41
N LYS A 5 13.26 -9.46 -40.61
CA LYS A 5 13.61 -9.86 -39.23
C LYS A 5 12.38 -9.96 -38.31
N GLU A 6 11.45 -9.04 -38.42
CA GLU A 6 10.22 -9.07 -37.61
C GLU A 6 9.31 -10.26 -37.94
N ILE A 7 9.24 -10.62 -39.24
CA ILE A 7 8.50 -11.80 -39.68
C ILE A 7 9.12 -13.08 -39.12
N TRP A 8 10.45 -13.20 -39.16
CA TRP A 8 11.15 -14.36 -38.60
C TRP A 8 11.04 -14.46 -37.08
N TYR A 9 11.06 -13.32 -36.34
CA TYR A 9 10.81 -13.29 -34.89
C TYR A 9 9.38 -13.73 -34.55
N GLY A 10 8.39 -13.29 -35.33
CA GLY A 10 7.00 -13.71 -35.15
C GLY A 10 6.79 -15.21 -35.41
N ILE A 11 7.43 -15.77 -36.41
CA ILE A 11 7.37 -17.22 -36.74
C ILE A 11 8.06 -18.03 -35.63
N LEU A 12 9.25 -17.61 -35.17
CA LEU A 12 9.97 -18.30 -34.10
C LEU A 12 9.20 -18.26 -32.76
N LEU A 13 8.58 -17.13 -32.45
CA LEU A 13 7.75 -16.98 -31.21
C LEU A 13 6.51 -17.90 -31.29
N LYS A 14 5.86 -17.95 -32.46
CA LYS A 14 4.71 -18.82 -32.68
C LYS A 14 5.09 -20.30 -32.59
N CYS A 15 6.19 -20.72 -33.23
CA CYS A 15 6.70 -22.09 -33.12
C CYS A 15 7.07 -22.46 -31.67
N ALA A 16 7.66 -21.53 -30.89
CA ALA A 16 7.99 -21.76 -29.49
C ALA A 16 6.72 -21.95 -28.63
N VAL A 17 5.67 -21.14 -28.87
CA VAL A 17 4.37 -21.28 -28.23
C VAL A 17 3.70 -22.60 -28.59
N ASP A 18 3.69 -22.98 -29.88
CA ASP A 18 3.08 -24.22 -30.34
C ASP A 18 3.79 -25.47 -29.77
N VAL A 19 5.13 -25.44 -29.67
CA VAL A 19 5.91 -26.50 -29.00
C VAL A 19 5.60 -26.57 -27.50
N ALA A 20 5.48 -25.43 -26.84
CA ALA A 20 5.14 -25.40 -25.42
C ALA A 20 3.72 -25.94 -25.15
N VAL A 21 2.75 -25.62 -26.02
CA VAL A 21 1.38 -26.15 -25.93
C VAL A 21 1.36 -27.67 -26.19
N LEU A 22 2.11 -28.17 -27.19
CA LEU A 22 2.23 -29.59 -27.47
C LEU A 22 2.90 -30.35 -26.29
N LEU A 23 3.95 -29.78 -25.70
CA LEU A 23 4.59 -30.36 -24.53
C LEU A 23 3.62 -30.39 -23.31
N GLN A 24 2.86 -29.34 -23.09
CA GLN A 24 1.83 -29.31 -22.04
C GLN A 24 0.73 -30.36 -22.28
N GLN A 25 0.26 -30.51 -23.50
CA GLN A 25 -0.75 -31.53 -23.84
C GLN A 25 -0.20 -32.95 -23.68
N THR A 26 1.05 -33.18 -24.03
CA THR A 26 1.73 -34.46 -23.87
C THR A 26 1.94 -34.77 -22.39
N LEU A 27 2.40 -33.79 -21.58
CA LEU A 27 2.55 -33.94 -20.14
C LEU A 27 1.22 -34.19 -19.43
N ARG A 28 0.14 -33.53 -19.84
CA ARG A 28 -1.23 -33.81 -19.30
C ARG A 28 -1.68 -35.24 -19.55
N ARG A 29 -1.24 -35.86 -20.64
CA ARG A 29 -1.59 -37.24 -20.98
C ARG A 29 -0.80 -38.27 -20.20
N PHE A 30 0.45 -37.98 -19.84
CA PHE A 30 1.35 -38.95 -19.19
C PHE A 30 1.52 -38.71 -17.68
N LEU A 31 1.18 -37.52 -17.16
CA LEU A 31 1.36 -37.14 -15.75
C LEU A 31 0.14 -36.35 -15.22
N PRO A 32 -1.08 -36.90 -15.28
CA PRO A 32 -2.30 -36.17 -14.88
C PRO A 32 -2.23 -35.67 -13.44
N GLY A 33 -1.73 -36.47 -12.49
CA GLY A 33 -1.70 -36.10 -11.08
C GLY A 33 -0.75 -34.94 -10.73
N ILE A 34 0.29 -34.68 -11.52
CA ILE A 34 1.22 -33.56 -11.26
C ILE A 34 0.59 -32.23 -11.67
N LEU A 35 -0.09 -32.21 -12.80
CA LEU A 35 -0.71 -30.99 -13.34
C LEU A 35 -1.97 -30.58 -12.57
N GLU A 36 -2.76 -31.57 -12.10
CA GLU A 36 -3.90 -31.31 -11.21
C GLU A 36 -3.45 -30.72 -9.88
N ASN A 37 -2.31 -31.16 -9.36
CA ASN A 37 -1.75 -30.62 -8.12
C ASN A 37 -1.20 -29.19 -8.32
N GLU A 38 -0.61 -28.87 -9.48
CA GLU A 38 -0.19 -27.49 -9.80
C GLU A 38 -1.38 -26.54 -9.97
N GLU A 39 -2.45 -26.95 -10.64
CA GLU A 39 -3.65 -26.13 -10.77
C GLU A 39 -4.38 -25.94 -9.45
N ALA A 40 -4.47 -26.97 -8.62
CA ALA A 40 -5.02 -26.90 -7.28
C ALA A 40 -4.20 -25.95 -6.39
N THR A 41 -2.87 -26.03 -6.47
CA THR A 41 -1.96 -25.14 -5.74
C THR A 41 -2.10 -23.69 -6.23
N LYS A 42 -2.20 -23.47 -7.53
CA LYS A 42 -2.44 -22.13 -8.09
C LYS A 42 -3.79 -21.55 -7.65
N ARG A 43 -4.85 -22.36 -7.63
CA ARG A 43 -6.17 -21.94 -7.13
C ARG A 43 -6.13 -21.59 -5.65
N ALA A 44 -5.53 -22.43 -4.81
CA ALA A 44 -5.38 -22.17 -3.38
C ALA A 44 -4.58 -20.87 -3.11
N LEU A 45 -3.50 -20.63 -3.86
CA LEU A 45 -2.73 -19.38 -3.78
C LEU A 45 -3.51 -18.15 -4.29
N GLN A 46 -4.39 -18.35 -5.26
CA GLN A 46 -5.27 -17.30 -5.78
C GLN A 46 -6.39 -16.97 -4.79
N ASP A 47 -6.97 -17.97 -4.14
CA ASP A 47 -8.00 -17.82 -3.12
C ASP A 47 -7.44 -17.13 -1.86
N ASP A 48 -6.24 -17.52 -1.39
CA ASP A 48 -5.55 -16.88 -0.28
C ASP A 48 -5.26 -15.39 -0.57
N LYS A 49 -4.78 -15.08 -1.78
CA LYS A 49 -4.57 -13.68 -2.22
C LYS A 49 -5.87 -12.88 -2.34
N SER A 50 -6.98 -13.52 -2.69
CA SER A 50 -8.29 -12.87 -2.76
C SER A 50 -8.82 -12.55 -1.36
N GLN A 51 -8.71 -13.50 -0.44
CA GLN A 51 -9.16 -13.35 0.95
C GLN A 51 -8.37 -12.26 1.69
N ASN A 52 -7.06 -12.17 1.48
CA ASN A 52 -6.22 -11.11 2.01
C ASN A 52 -6.66 -9.71 1.54
N VAL A 53 -7.03 -9.55 0.27
CA VAL A 53 -7.48 -8.26 -0.28
C VAL A 53 -8.78 -7.80 0.39
N GLU A 54 -9.75 -8.69 0.57
CA GLU A 54 -11.04 -8.36 1.20
C GLU A 54 -10.88 -8.01 2.68
N GLU A 55 -10.01 -8.70 3.38
CA GLU A 55 -9.70 -8.42 4.77
C GLU A 55 -9.03 -7.05 4.93
N VAL A 56 -8.07 -6.73 4.07
CA VAL A 56 -7.39 -5.43 4.05
C VAL A 56 -8.36 -4.30 3.72
N GLN A 57 -9.26 -4.48 2.75
CA GLN A 57 -10.31 -3.49 2.46
C GLN A 57 -11.19 -3.19 3.68
N LYS A 58 -11.58 -4.22 4.44
CA LYS A 58 -12.34 -4.04 5.69
C LYS A 58 -11.57 -3.26 6.74
N ILE A 59 -10.27 -3.53 6.89
CA ILE A 59 -9.40 -2.79 7.81
C ILE A 59 -9.27 -1.33 7.37
N ILE A 60 -9.11 -1.10 6.05
CA ILE A 60 -9.02 0.22 5.46
C ILE A 60 -10.34 0.99 5.60
N GLY A 61 -11.47 0.30 5.49
CA GLY A 61 -12.79 0.91 5.41
C GLY A 61 -13.08 1.53 4.04
N TYR A 62 -12.48 0.97 2.98
CA TYR A 62 -12.64 1.43 1.61
C TYR A 62 -12.66 0.25 0.63
N ASP A 63 -13.69 0.20 -0.22
CA ASP A 63 -13.83 -0.81 -1.26
C ASP A 63 -13.19 -0.30 -2.56
N PHE A 64 -12.10 -0.93 -2.98
CA PHE A 64 -11.35 -0.55 -4.17
C PHE A 64 -12.06 -0.98 -5.46
N ASN A 65 -12.18 -0.03 -6.40
CA ASN A 65 -12.60 -0.32 -7.78
C ASN A 65 -11.51 -1.12 -8.51
N ASP A 66 -10.23 -0.70 -8.37
CA ASP A 66 -9.07 -1.45 -8.85
C ASP A 66 -8.30 -2.10 -7.68
N ARG A 67 -8.57 -3.37 -7.44
CA ARG A 67 -7.89 -4.16 -6.40
C ARG A 67 -6.38 -4.30 -6.61
N ASN A 68 -5.87 -4.01 -7.83
CA ASN A 68 -4.43 -4.04 -8.07
C ASN A 68 -3.72 -2.87 -7.40
N LEU A 69 -4.35 -1.71 -7.28
CA LEU A 69 -3.82 -0.59 -6.50
C LEU A 69 -3.62 -0.98 -5.03
N LEU A 70 -4.58 -1.70 -4.45
CA LEU A 70 -4.45 -2.20 -3.09
C LEU A 70 -3.30 -3.22 -2.95
N ARG A 71 -3.18 -4.18 -3.87
CA ARG A 71 -2.07 -5.14 -3.87
C ARG A 71 -0.73 -4.43 -4.00
N GLN A 72 -0.63 -3.46 -4.91
CA GLN A 72 0.56 -2.64 -5.09
C GLN A 72 0.94 -1.89 -3.82
N ALA A 73 -0.03 -1.29 -3.11
CA ALA A 73 0.21 -0.54 -1.88
C ALA A 73 0.87 -1.37 -0.77
N PHE A 74 0.70 -2.69 -0.78
CA PHE A 74 1.29 -3.62 0.18
C PHE A 74 2.45 -4.44 -0.37
N THR A 75 2.99 -4.10 -1.56
CA THR A 75 4.10 -4.83 -2.18
C THR A 75 5.39 -4.03 -2.12
N HIS A 76 6.36 -4.50 -1.32
CA HIS A 76 7.70 -3.92 -1.23
C HIS A 76 8.56 -4.35 -2.42
N THR A 77 9.51 -3.51 -2.88
CA THR A 77 10.41 -3.78 -4.02
C THR A 77 11.18 -5.09 -3.92
N SER A 78 11.40 -5.60 -2.72
CA SER A 78 12.11 -6.86 -2.49
C SER A 78 11.23 -8.10 -2.55
N TYR A 79 9.93 -7.98 -2.84
CA TYR A 79 9.02 -9.13 -2.85
C TYR A 79 9.42 -10.14 -3.92
N HIS A 80 9.59 -9.69 -5.15
CA HIS A 80 10.21 -10.44 -6.24
C HIS A 80 10.80 -9.48 -7.29
N LYS A 81 11.66 -10.00 -8.16
CA LYS A 81 12.26 -9.22 -9.25
C LYS A 81 11.16 -8.65 -10.15
N ASP A 82 11.30 -7.38 -10.53
CA ASP A 82 10.40 -6.66 -11.43
C ASP A 82 8.93 -6.54 -10.94
N CYS A 83 8.67 -6.67 -9.62
CA CYS A 83 7.34 -6.43 -9.08
C CYS A 83 6.98 -4.93 -9.14
N ILE A 84 5.69 -4.65 -9.37
CA ILE A 84 5.15 -3.31 -9.22
C ILE A 84 5.03 -3.02 -7.73
N SER A 85 5.94 -2.19 -7.20
CA SER A 85 6.02 -1.89 -5.77
C SER A 85 5.16 -0.70 -5.36
N TYR A 86 5.05 -0.51 -4.04
CA TYR A 86 4.30 0.58 -3.45
C TYR A 86 4.93 1.97 -3.65
N GLU A 87 6.20 2.08 -4.04
CA GLU A 87 6.96 3.35 -4.02
C GLU A 87 6.29 4.51 -4.77
N ARG A 88 5.65 4.23 -5.92
CA ARG A 88 4.91 5.27 -6.65
C ARG A 88 3.64 5.73 -5.93
N LEU A 89 2.97 4.82 -5.22
CA LEU A 89 1.79 5.14 -4.41
C LEU A 89 2.19 5.86 -3.12
N GLU A 90 3.31 5.47 -2.48
CA GLU A 90 3.94 6.19 -1.36
C GLU A 90 4.22 7.64 -1.74
N TYR A 91 4.88 7.88 -2.90
CA TYR A 91 5.19 9.23 -3.38
C TYR A 91 3.95 10.13 -3.52
N VAL A 92 2.85 9.59 -4.06
CA VAL A 92 1.58 10.30 -4.14
C VAL A 92 0.96 10.48 -2.76
N GLY A 93 0.95 9.43 -1.96
CA GLY A 93 0.33 9.40 -0.64
C GLY A 93 0.98 10.34 0.35
N ASP A 94 2.31 10.43 0.39
CA ASP A 94 3.04 11.43 1.19
C ASP A 94 2.59 12.85 0.85
N SER A 95 2.58 13.19 -0.45
CA SER A 95 2.18 14.50 -0.93
C SER A 95 0.73 14.84 -0.56
N VAL A 96 -0.19 13.89 -0.75
CA VAL A 96 -1.61 14.04 -0.44
C VAL A 96 -1.83 14.16 1.06
N LEU A 97 -1.15 13.34 1.87
CA LEU A 97 -1.22 13.37 3.33
C LEU A 97 -0.73 14.72 3.86
N ASN A 98 0.42 15.19 3.40
CA ASN A 98 0.96 16.51 3.75
C ASN A 98 -0.01 17.63 3.41
N PHE A 99 -0.63 17.59 2.23
CA PHE A 99 -1.64 18.58 1.82
C PHE A 99 -2.87 18.53 2.73
N MET A 100 -3.40 17.34 3.02
CA MET A 100 -4.59 17.18 3.85
C MET A 100 -4.36 17.68 5.28
N ILE A 101 -3.22 17.36 5.89
CA ILE A 101 -2.82 17.84 7.22
C ILE A 101 -2.66 19.37 7.20
N THR A 102 -2.01 19.93 6.18
CA THR A 102 -1.84 21.38 6.04
C THR A 102 -3.19 22.10 5.93
N LYS A 103 -4.11 21.56 5.11
CA LYS A 103 -5.48 22.08 4.97
C LYS A 103 -6.24 22.05 6.29
N GLU A 104 -6.15 20.91 7.03
CA GLU A 104 -6.79 20.79 8.35
C GLU A 104 -6.23 21.81 9.35
N HIS A 105 -4.90 22.00 9.39
CA HIS A 105 -4.26 22.95 10.29
C HIS A 105 -4.66 24.40 9.98
N PHE A 106 -4.78 24.77 8.72
CA PHE A 106 -5.19 26.10 8.30
C PHE A 106 -6.56 26.48 8.90
N PHE A 107 -7.53 25.57 8.85
CA PHE A 107 -8.86 25.83 9.38
C PHE A 107 -8.95 25.65 10.89
N LYS A 108 -8.20 24.73 11.48
CA LYS A 108 -8.27 24.42 12.89
C LYS A 108 -7.53 25.41 13.77
N TYR A 109 -6.47 26.01 13.24
CA TYR A 109 -5.58 26.90 13.99
C TYR A 109 -5.40 28.26 13.28
N PRO A 110 -6.48 29.07 13.12
CA PRO A 110 -6.45 30.28 12.32
C PRO A 110 -5.48 31.36 12.83
N SER A 111 -5.18 31.32 14.13
CA SER A 111 -4.27 32.30 14.76
C SER A 111 -2.85 31.76 14.96
N LEU A 112 -2.55 30.53 14.55
CA LEU A 112 -1.23 29.95 14.76
C LEU A 112 -0.26 30.46 13.67
N PRO A 113 0.91 31.04 14.05
CA PRO A 113 1.85 31.55 13.07
C PRO A 113 2.49 30.42 12.25
N PRO A 114 2.89 30.70 10.98
CA PRO A 114 3.46 29.69 10.06
C PRO A 114 4.66 28.94 10.65
N GLY A 115 5.48 29.58 11.46
CA GLY A 115 6.63 28.97 12.13
C GLY A 115 6.27 27.85 13.11
N LEU A 116 5.03 27.82 13.62
CA LEU A 116 4.52 26.72 14.47
C LEU A 116 3.69 25.70 13.67
N LEU A 117 3.08 26.10 12.55
CA LEU A 117 2.33 25.20 11.67
C LEU A 117 3.22 24.13 11.03
N SER A 118 4.44 24.50 10.62
CA SER A 118 5.38 23.57 9.96
C SER A 118 5.85 22.43 10.87
N PRO A 119 6.34 22.68 12.11
CA PRO A 119 6.64 21.61 13.08
C PRO A 119 5.42 20.77 13.43
N LEU A 120 4.24 21.40 13.57
CA LEU A 120 3.01 20.68 13.86
C LEU A 120 2.63 19.71 12.72
N ARG A 121 2.80 20.13 11.47
CA ARG A 121 2.62 19.23 10.32
C ARG A 121 3.62 18.09 10.36
N ALA A 122 4.92 18.38 10.52
CA ALA A 122 5.97 17.36 10.60
C ALA A 122 5.66 16.29 11.67
N ALA A 123 5.23 16.69 12.85
CA ALA A 123 4.82 15.76 13.91
C ALA A 123 3.59 14.91 13.57
N ASN A 124 2.77 15.34 12.61
CA ASN A 124 1.59 14.57 12.18
C ASN A 124 1.90 13.56 11.06
N VAL A 125 2.98 13.73 10.32
CA VAL A 125 3.45 12.83 9.26
C VAL A 125 4.77 12.15 9.61
N ASP A 126 5.13 12.15 10.89
CA ASP A 126 6.34 11.54 11.41
C ASP A 126 6.36 10.02 11.17
N THR A 127 7.53 9.50 10.81
CA THR A 127 7.74 8.08 10.49
C THR A 127 7.29 7.15 11.63
N GLU A 128 7.62 7.49 12.89
CA GLU A 128 7.21 6.66 14.03
C GLU A 128 5.70 6.68 14.21
N LYS A 129 5.05 7.83 14.04
CA LYS A 129 3.59 7.95 14.13
C LYS A 129 2.89 7.10 13.08
N LEU A 130 3.35 7.14 11.84
CA LEU A 130 2.79 6.34 10.74
C LEU A 130 3.09 4.85 10.95
N ALA A 131 4.29 4.48 11.39
CA ALA A 131 4.64 3.09 11.71
C ALA A 131 3.78 2.52 12.84
N ARG A 132 3.49 3.30 13.88
CA ARG A 132 2.55 2.93 14.96
C ARG A 132 1.13 2.72 14.42
N ALA A 133 0.69 3.57 13.50
CA ALA A 133 -0.60 3.41 12.83
C ALA A 133 -0.65 2.09 12.03
N ALA A 134 0.41 1.77 11.28
CA ALA A 134 0.52 0.51 10.54
C ALA A 134 0.42 -0.73 11.46
N VAL A 135 1.09 -0.69 12.62
CA VAL A 135 1.01 -1.78 13.61
C VAL A 135 -0.39 -1.86 14.21
N LYS A 136 -0.96 -0.74 14.64
CA LYS A 136 -2.30 -0.66 15.25
C LYS A 136 -3.39 -1.23 14.34
N HIS A 137 -3.31 -0.94 13.04
CA HIS A 137 -4.25 -1.42 12.03
C HIS A 137 -3.82 -2.75 11.38
N SER A 138 -2.79 -3.40 11.92
CA SER A 138 -2.29 -4.70 11.43
C SER A 138 -1.77 -4.70 9.99
N PHE A 139 -1.46 -3.56 9.39
CA PHE A 139 -0.95 -3.46 8.02
C PHE A 139 0.35 -4.25 7.81
N HIS A 140 1.20 -4.32 8.84
CA HIS A 140 2.43 -5.10 8.83
C HIS A 140 2.24 -6.59 8.51
N LYS A 141 1.06 -7.15 8.76
CA LYS A 141 0.74 -8.56 8.49
C LYS A 141 0.52 -8.85 7.00
N TYR A 142 0.15 -7.81 6.24
CA TYR A 142 -0.19 -7.91 4.81
C TYR A 142 0.94 -7.41 3.91
N LEU A 143 1.99 -6.81 4.49
CA LEU A 143 3.14 -6.32 3.75
C LEU A 143 3.91 -7.47 3.11
N GLN A 144 3.94 -7.50 1.78
CA GLN A 144 4.66 -8.49 0.99
C GLN A 144 6.10 -8.05 0.75
N HIS A 145 7.07 -8.80 1.24
CA HIS A 145 8.50 -8.54 1.04
C HIS A 145 9.33 -9.82 1.04
N GLY A 146 10.51 -9.78 0.41
CA GLY A 146 11.46 -10.88 0.33
C GLY A 146 12.67 -10.75 1.28
N LYS A 147 12.69 -9.77 2.21
CA LYS A 147 13.83 -9.50 3.08
C LYS A 147 13.58 -9.94 4.53
N PRO A 148 14.21 -11.01 5.04
CA PRO A 148 14.06 -11.46 6.43
C PRO A 148 14.44 -10.40 7.46
N ILE A 149 15.35 -9.47 7.11
CA ILE A 149 15.74 -8.36 7.98
C ILE A 149 14.57 -7.42 8.27
N LEU A 150 13.67 -7.19 7.32
CA LEU A 150 12.48 -6.36 7.53
C LEU A 150 11.54 -7.00 8.55
N THR A 151 11.29 -8.32 8.45
CA THR A 151 10.49 -9.06 9.44
C THR A 151 11.05 -8.88 10.85
N ARG A 152 12.38 -9.02 11.01
CA ARG A 152 13.02 -8.85 12.33
C ARG A 152 12.90 -7.43 12.86
N ARG A 153 13.14 -6.42 12.02
CA ARG A 153 13.02 -5.00 12.44
C ARG A 153 11.59 -4.64 12.82
N ILE A 154 10.60 -5.09 12.04
CA ILE A 154 9.18 -4.91 12.35
C ILE A 154 8.84 -5.57 13.69
N GLN A 155 9.26 -6.82 13.91
CA GLN A 155 9.00 -7.52 15.17
C GLN A 155 9.68 -6.84 16.37
N SER A 156 10.93 -6.40 16.22
CA SER A 156 11.64 -5.63 17.27
C SER A 156 10.92 -4.34 17.62
N PHE A 157 10.42 -3.62 16.60
CA PHE A 157 9.63 -2.41 16.81
C PHE A 157 8.32 -2.70 17.57
N ILE A 158 7.57 -3.73 17.17
CA ILE A 158 6.33 -4.13 17.84
C ILE A 158 6.59 -4.49 19.31
N ASN A 159 7.67 -5.20 19.60
CA ASN A 159 7.99 -5.65 20.95
C ASN A 159 8.33 -4.49 21.91
N VAL A 160 8.92 -3.41 21.39
CA VAL A 160 9.32 -2.27 22.22
C VAL A 160 8.21 -1.22 22.40
N LEU A 161 7.15 -1.26 21.55
CA LEU A 161 6.06 -0.28 21.62
C LEU A 161 5.38 -0.15 23.01
N PRO A 162 5.17 -1.23 23.79
CA PRO A 162 4.55 -1.10 25.12
C PRO A 162 5.38 -0.27 26.11
N GLU A 163 6.69 -0.19 25.94
CA GLU A 163 7.58 0.62 26.77
C GLU A 163 7.45 2.14 26.46
N TYR A 164 6.95 2.46 25.26
CA TYR A 164 6.74 3.82 24.77
C TYR A 164 5.27 4.00 24.34
N PRO A 165 4.32 4.16 25.26
CA PRO A 165 2.89 4.20 24.93
C PRO A 165 2.48 5.40 24.06
N LEU A 166 3.27 6.46 24.10
CA LEU A 166 3.15 7.63 23.22
C LEU A 166 4.26 7.62 22.16
N HIS A 167 4.76 8.79 21.76
CA HIS A 167 5.88 8.93 20.84
C HIS A 167 7.21 8.77 21.59
N SER A 168 8.21 8.09 20.99
CA SER A 168 9.51 7.84 21.63
C SER A 168 10.49 9.02 21.52
N HIS A 169 10.17 10.02 20.68
CA HIS A 169 11.06 11.15 20.38
C HIS A 169 12.44 10.71 19.82
N GLY A 170 12.42 9.64 18.99
CA GLY A 170 13.61 9.11 18.33
C GLY A 170 14.41 8.10 19.16
N LEU A 171 13.89 7.67 20.33
CA LEU A 171 14.54 6.64 21.14
C LEU A 171 14.38 5.22 20.57
N ILE A 172 13.39 5.00 19.73
CA ILE A 172 13.19 3.71 19.03
C ILE A 172 13.33 3.90 17.52
N ASP A 173 13.96 2.92 16.86
CA ASP A 173 14.12 2.89 15.40
C ASP A 173 12.84 2.36 14.75
N ALA A 174 11.97 3.25 14.29
CA ALA A 174 10.75 2.90 13.60
C ALA A 174 11.07 2.44 12.16
N PRO A 175 10.68 1.22 11.75
CA PRO A 175 10.91 0.75 10.40
C PRO A 175 10.18 1.63 9.37
N LYS A 176 10.93 2.33 8.51
CA LYS A 176 10.36 3.22 7.47
C LYS A 176 9.30 2.51 6.63
N VAL A 177 9.50 1.23 6.29
CA VAL A 177 8.56 0.42 5.50
C VAL A 177 7.14 0.40 6.06
N LEU A 178 6.96 0.58 7.36
CA LEU A 178 5.64 0.66 7.99
C LEU A 178 4.97 2.02 7.75
N ALA A 179 5.75 3.10 7.73
CA ALA A 179 5.24 4.42 7.33
C ALA A 179 4.89 4.42 5.84
N ASP A 180 5.77 3.90 5.00
CA ASP A 180 5.60 3.80 3.55
C ASP A 180 4.29 3.07 3.18
N VAL A 181 3.95 2.00 3.90
CA VAL A 181 2.70 1.26 3.68
C VAL A 181 1.45 2.08 4.03
N VAL A 182 1.51 2.95 5.03
CA VAL A 182 0.40 3.87 5.33
C VAL A 182 0.25 4.93 4.24
N GLU A 183 1.36 5.53 3.84
CA GLU A 183 1.38 6.52 2.77
C GLU A 183 0.92 5.91 1.45
N SER A 184 1.42 4.74 1.07
CA SER A 184 1.01 4.06 -0.15
C SER A 184 -0.47 3.66 -0.15
N THR A 185 -1.02 3.29 1.01
CA THR A 185 -2.46 3.04 1.18
C THR A 185 -3.27 4.31 0.93
N ILE A 186 -2.84 5.44 1.48
CA ILE A 186 -3.46 6.76 1.24
C ILE A 186 -3.38 7.12 -0.25
N GLY A 187 -2.23 6.91 -0.88
CA GLY A 187 -2.03 7.12 -2.31
C GLY A 187 -2.94 6.23 -3.16
N ALA A 188 -3.08 4.96 -2.80
CA ALA A 188 -3.96 4.03 -3.49
C ALA A 188 -5.44 4.47 -3.42
N VAL A 189 -5.93 4.82 -2.23
CA VAL A 189 -7.29 5.35 -2.05
C VAL A 189 -7.49 6.63 -2.85
N PHE A 190 -6.50 7.53 -2.85
CA PHE A 190 -6.57 8.78 -3.62
C PHE A 190 -6.71 8.52 -5.12
N ILE A 191 -5.89 7.66 -5.68
CA ILE A 191 -5.94 7.32 -7.12
C ILE A 191 -7.25 6.59 -7.46
N ASP A 192 -7.64 5.59 -6.67
CA ASP A 192 -8.84 4.77 -6.92
C ASP A 192 -10.14 5.56 -6.77
N SER A 193 -10.18 6.55 -5.88
CA SER A 193 -11.31 7.45 -5.69
C SER A 193 -11.38 8.60 -6.69
N ASN A 194 -10.66 8.51 -7.81
CA ASN A 194 -10.56 9.56 -8.83
C ASN A 194 -10.08 10.90 -8.23
N SER A 195 -9.02 10.87 -7.44
CA SER A 195 -8.39 12.02 -6.77
C SER A 195 -9.31 12.76 -5.78
N SER A 196 -10.23 12.05 -5.14
CA SER A 196 -11.14 12.61 -4.15
C SER A 196 -10.41 12.87 -2.82
N ILE A 197 -10.07 14.12 -2.56
CA ILE A 197 -9.47 14.55 -1.27
C ILE A 197 -10.40 14.27 -0.09
N ASP A 198 -11.70 14.47 -0.24
CA ASP A 198 -12.65 14.25 0.86
C ASP A 198 -12.75 12.77 1.23
N THR A 199 -12.87 11.87 0.23
CA THR A 199 -12.85 10.41 0.45
C THR A 199 -11.55 9.97 1.11
N THR A 200 -10.42 10.39 0.54
CA THR A 200 -9.09 10.03 1.06
C THR A 200 -8.89 10.53 2.48
N TRP A 201 -9.36 11.74 2.80
CA TRP A 201 -9.25 12.31 4.14
C TRP A 201 -10.08 11.55 5.18
N GLU A 202 -11.31 11.17 4.87
CA GLU A 202 -12.13 10.38 5.80
C GLU A 202 -11.46 9.03 6.13
N ILE A 203 -10.84 8.39 5.15
CA ILE A 203 -10.08 7.15 5.36
C ILE A 203 -8.80 7.41 6.15
N ALA A 204 -7.96 8.38 5.75
CA ALA A 204 -6.68 8.68 6.41
C ALA A 204 -6.85 9.07 7.89
N ARG A 205 -7.93 9.77 8.24
CA ARG A 205 -8.23 10.17 9.62
C ARG A 205 -8.35 8.98 10.57
N THR A 206 -8.90 7.88 10.12
CA THR A 206 -9.06 6.66 10.94
C THR A 206 -7.71 6.09 11.35
N TYR A 207 -6.72 6.09 10.43
CA TYR A 207 -5.37 5.61 10.73
C TYR A 207 -4.60 6.53 11.65
N LEU A 208 -4.73 7.84 11.42
CA LEU A 208 -3.97 8.85 12.15
C LEU A 208 -4.58 9.21 13.51
N ASN A 209 -5.68 8.56 13.90
CA ASN A 209 -6.46 8.88 15.12
C ASN A 209 -6.82 10.37 15.22
N LEU A 210 -7.14 10.99 14.10
CA LEU A 210 -7.55 12.39 14.08
C LEU A 210 -9.02 12.51 14.47
N PRO A 211 -9.41 13.58 15.19
CA PRO A 211 -10.79 13.75 15.61
C PRO A 211 -11.75 13.85 14.40
N PRO A 212 -13.00 13.43 14.53
CA PRO A 212 -13.97 13.51 13.45
C PRO A 212 -14.14 14.95 12.95
N LYS A 213 -14.41 15.09 11.64
CA LYS A 213 -14.66 16.39 11.01
C LYS A 213 -15.80 17.10 11.76
N LYS A 214 -15.55 18.21 12.45
CA LYS A 214 -16.64 19.07 12.90
C LYS A 214 -17.36 19.54 11.63
N LYS A 215 -18.66 19.26 11.51
CA LYS A 215 -19.48 19.89 10.46
C LYS A 215 -19.32 21.40 10.64
N LEU A 216 -18.59 22.05 9.74
CA LEU A 216 -18.61 23.50 9.67
C LEU A 216 -20.06 23.89 9.37
N SER A 217 -20.73 24.48 10.38
CA SER A 217 -21.96 25.21 10.10
C SER A 217 -21.62 26.29 9.09
N ARG A 218 -22.33 26.32 7.97
CA ARG A 218 -22.11 27.29 6.87
C ARG A 218 -22.48 28.75 7.27
N THR A 219 -22.09 29.17 8.46
CA THR A 219 -22.34 30.52 8.98
C THR A 219 -21.08 31.09 9.58
N THR A 220 -20.16 31.48 8.70
CA THR A 220 -19.31 32.65 8.96
C THR A 220 -19.13 33.37 7.61
N LYS A 221 -20.03 34.33 7.37
CA LYS A 221 -19.77 35.42 6.45
C LYS A 221 -18.46 36.06 6.91
N TYR A 222 -17.50 36.14 6.01
CA TYR A 222 -16.40 37.09 6.16
C TYR A 222 -17.04 38.47 6.13
N GLY A 223 -17.13 39.13 7.29
CA GLY A 223 -17.38 40.55 7.42
C GLY A 223 -16.09 41.33 7.36
#